data_f3056fa93cbc4497ac7c26ab697aa22e
#
_entry.id   f3056fa93cbc4497ac7c26ab697aa22e
#
_cell.length_a   1.000
_cell.length_b   1.000
_cell.length_c   1.000
_cell.angle_alpha   90.00
_cell.angle_beta   90.00
_cell.angle_gamma   90.00
#
_symmetry.space_group_name_H-M   'P 1'
#
loop_
_entity.id
_entity.type
_entity.pdbx_description
1 polymer ?
#
loop_
_entity_poly.entity_id
_entity_poly.type
_entity_poly.pdbx_seq_one_letter_code
_entity_poly.pdbx_strand_id
1 'polypeptide(L)'
;SAYRLEGIEESKGWPYPDNRNEIAAPSTSYEKLATALTNIFKKRSPQDMTLSELLQALEKTLSYVPSSTNTAEAADISLYDHQKLTAAFAVCLWHVFQERGITNYKSYCYGKKQKTLRTAPAYRLASGDISGIQKFIYTIPSKGALKSLRGRSLYLDILLEHIVDEI
;
A
#
# COMPACT_ATOMS: atom_id res chain seq x y z
N SER A 1 -0.92 -20.35 -2.37
CA SER A 1 -0.39 -19.37 -3.32
C SER A 1 0.62 -18.46 -2.66
N ALA A 2 1.59 -17.98 -3.41
CA ALA A 2 2.62 -17.08 -2.93
C ALA A 2 3.03 -16.12 -4.07
N TYR A 3 3.53 -14.94 -3.72
CA TYR A 3 4.07 -14.00 -4.70
C TYR A 3 5.45 -14.46 -5.17
N ARG A 4 5.78 -14.15 -6.43
CA ARG A 4 7.14 -14.28 -6.94
C ARG A 4 8.00 -13.17 -6.37
N LEU A 5 9.20 -13.49 -5.89
CA LEU A 5 10.14 -12.53 -5.35
C LEU A 5 10.89 -11.81 -6.46
N GLU A 6 10.25 -10.80 -7.03
CA GLU A 6 10.82 -9.95 -8.08
C GLU A 6 10.33 -8.50 -7.92
N GLY A 7 11.06 -7.54 -8.44
CA GLY A 7 10.62 -6.15 -8.51
C GLY A 7 9.57 -5.95 -9.61
N ILE A 8 8.77 -4.90 -9.51
CA ILE A 8 7.74 -4.58 -10.53
C ILE A 8 8.33 -4.42 -11.93
N GLU A 9 9.54 -3.86 -12.05
CA GLU A 9 10.21 -3.66 -13.34
C GLU A 9 10.70 -4.97 -13.97
N GLU A 10 10.93 -6.01 -13.17
CA GLU A 10 11.38 -7.33 -13.64
C GLU A 10 10.20 -8.24 -13.95
N SER A 11 9.02 -7.90 -13.45
CA SER A 11 7.80 -8.70 -13.63
C SER A 11 7.28 -8.60 -15.06
N LYS A 12 7.02 -9.75 -15.64
CA LYS A 12 6.42 -9.86 -16.98
C LYS A 12 4.88 -9.85 -16.97
N GLY A 13 4.26 -9.64 -15.83
CA GLY A 13 2.82 -9.69 -15.66
C GLY A 13 2.35 -9.08 -14.34
N TRP A 14 1.05 -9.19 -14.07
CA TRP A 14 0.47 -8.73 -12.82
C TRP A 14 0.94 -9.58 -11.63
N PRO A 15 1.06 -8.99 -10.43
CA PRO A 15 1.55 -9.66 -9.22
C PRO A 15 0.50 -10.58 -8.60
N TYR A 16 0.03 -11.56 -9.34
CA TYR A 16 -0.87 -12.55 -8.77
C TYR A 16 -0.10 -13.62 -8.00
N PRO A 17 -0.59 -14.02 -6.82
CA PRO A 17 -0.07 -15.18 -6.11
C PRO A 17 -0.21 -16.44 -6.96
N ASP A 18 0.85 -17.23 -7.04
CA ASP A 18 0.93 -18.47 -7.81
C ASP A 18 1.01 -19.71 -6.87
N ASN A 19 1.00 -20.90 -7.41
CA ASN A 19 1.13 -22.11 -6.60
C ASN A 19 2.51 -22.20 -5.93
N ARG A 20 2.52 -22.46 -4.61
CA ARG A 20 3.75 -22.56 -3.81
C ARG A 20 4.78 -23.56 -4.35
N ASN A 21 4.32 -24.62 -5.00
CA ASN A 21 5.19 -25.68 -5.51
C ASN A 21 6.01 -25.28 -6.74
N GLU A 22 5.65 -24.16 -7.38
CA GLU A 22 6.27 -23.66 -8.60
C GLU A 22 7.16 -22.43 -8.35
N ILE A 23 7.13 -21.89 -7.12
CA ILE A 23 7.86 -20.68 -6.76
C ILE A 23 9.10 -21.05 -5.96
N ALA A 24 10.23 -21.16 -6.63
CA ALA A 24 11.52 -21.14 -5.96
C ALA A 24 11.85 -19.67 -5.63
N ALA A 25 11.97 -19.36 -4.34
CA ALA A 25 12.46 -18.06 -3.87
C ALA A 25 13.87 -18.25 -3.31
N PRO A 26 14.92 -18.26 -4.13
CA PRO A 26 16.28 -18.35 -3.65
C PRO A 26 16.62 -17.11 -2.78
N SER A 27 17.45 -17.29 -1.76
CA SER A 27 17.91 -16.20 -0.87
C SER A 27 18.47 -15.00 -1.65
N THR A 28 19.08 -15.25 -2.80
CA THR A 28 19.58 -14.24 -3.74
C THR A 28 18.53 -13.27 -4.25
N SER A 29 17.25 -13.67 -4.30
CA SER A 29 16.15 -12.77 -4.69
C SER A 29 15.86 -11.73 -3.61
N TYR A 30 15.85 -12.12 -2.34
CA TYR A 30 15.74 -11.18 -1.23
C TYR A 30 16.92 -10.20 -1.18
N GLU A 31 18.14 -10.68 -1.41
CA GLU A 31 19.34 -9.85 -1.45
C GLU A 31 19.29 -8.80 -2.57
N LYS A 32 18.80 -9.17 -3.75
CA LYS A 32 18.58 -8.23 -4.86
C LYS A 32 17.59 -7.14 -4.49
N LEU A 33 16.44 -7.50 -3.92
CA LEU A 33 15.41 -6.52 -3.52
C LEU A 33 15.90 -5.62 -2.40
N ALA A 34 16.59 -6.16 -1.40
CA ALA A 34 17.21 -5.38 -0.33
C ALA A 34 18.29 -4.41 -0.87
N THR A 35 19.08 -4.87 -1.84
CA THR A 35 20.09 -4.03 -2.50
C THR A 35 19.43 -2.92 -3.31
N ALA A 36 18.36 -3.22 -4.06
CA ALA A 36 17.60 -2.23 -4.83
C ALA A 36 17.04 -1.14 -3.92
N LEU A 37 16.37 -1.52 -2.83
CA LEU A 37 15.83 -0.59 -1.83
C LEU A 37 16.94 0.24 -1.17
N THR A 38 18.03 -0.40 -0.77
CA THR A 38 19.19 0.28 -0.18
C THR A 38 19.78 1.31 -1.14
N ASN A 39 19.87 1.01 -2.43
CA ASN A 39 20.38 1.93 -3.43
C ASN A 39 19.46 3.15 -3.64
N ILE A 40 18.14 2.97 -3.54
CA ILE A 40 17.21 4.10 -3.56
C ILE A 40 17.46 5.02 -2.36
N PHE A 41 17.55 4.46 -1.16
CA PHE A 41 17.74 5.24 0.08
C PHE A 41 19.16 5.83 0.25
N LYS A 42 20.18 5.25 -0.40
CA LYS A 42 21.51 5.87 -0.50
C LYS A 42 21.51 7.12 -1.37
N LYS A 43 20.67 7.18 -2.41
CA LYS A 43 20.56 8.36 -3.27
C LYS A 43 19.79 9.49 -2.59
N ARG A 44 18.78 9.17 -1.81
CA ARG A 44 17.96 10.12 -1.06
C ARG A 44 17.45 9.45 0.21
N SER A 45 17.70 10.10 1.36
CA SER A 45 17.25 9.59 2.66
C SER A 45 15.71 9.52 2.70
N PRO A 46 15.12 8.48 3.31
CA PRO A 46 13.66 8.41 3.50
C PRO A 46 13.07 9.63 4.21
N GLN A 47 13.84 10.29 5.07
CA GLN A 47 13.42 11.49 5.80
C GLN A 47 13.31 12.73 4.89
N ASP A 48 14.01 12.73 3.75
CA ASP A 48 14.00 13.83 2.78
C ASP A 48 13.01 13.56 1.63
N MET A 49 12.33 12.41 1.64
CA MET A 49 11.30 12.03 0.67
C MET A 49 9.94 12.54 1.09
N THR A 50 9.11 12.90 0.12
CA THR A 50 7.68 13.03 0.35
C THR A 50 7.06 11.66 0.62
N LEU A 51 5.87 11.63 1.24
CA LEU A 51 5.16 10.37 1.48
C LEU A 51 4.92 9.60 0.17
N SER A 52 4.54 10.29 -0.89
CA SER A 52 4.30 9.68 -2.21
C SER A 52 5.56 9.04 -2.78
N GLU A 53 6.70 9.74 -2.74
CA GLU A 53 7.99 9.19 -3.19
C GLU A 53 8.42 7.97 -2.39
N LEU A 54 8.23 8.01 -1.07
CA LEU A 54 8.51 6.87 -0.19
C LEU A 54 7.63 5.67 -0.52
N LEU A 55 6.32 5.90 -0.66
CA LEU A 55 5.37 4.83 -1.02
C LEU A 55 5.70 4.22 -2.38
N GLN A 56 6.01 5.02 -3.40
CA GLN A 56 6.43 4.51 -4.71
C GLN A 56 7.72 3.67 -4.63
N ALA A 57 8.71 4.09 -3.84
CA ALA A 57 9.95 3.34 -3.66
C ALA A 57 9.70 1.97 -3.00
N LEU A 58 8.85 1.95 -1.98
CA LEU A 58 8.46 0.72 -1.28
C LEU A 58 7.59 -0.19 -2.17
N GLU A 59 6.62 0.36 -2.89
CA GLU A 59 5.78 -0.37 -3.83
C GLU A 59 6.61 -1.10 -4.88
N LYS A 60 7.53 -0.40 -5.50
CA LYS A 60 8.41 -0.93 -6.53
C LYS A 60 9.24 -2.13 -6.09
N THR A 61 9.61 -2.18 -4.82
CA THR A 61 10.50 -3.21 -4.27
C THR A 61 9.78 -4.30 -3.46
N LEU A 62 8.63 -4.00 -2.85
CA LEU A 62 7.99 -4.86 -1.87
C LEU A 62 6.64 -5.45 -2.30
N SER A 63 6.09 -5.03 -3.46
CA SER A 63 4.76 -5.51 -3.90
C SER A 63 4.68 -7.01 -4.15
N TYR A 64 5.81 -7.65 -4.47
CA TYR A 64 5.89 -9.10 -4.71
C TYR A 64 6.60 -9.87 -3.59
N VAL A 65 6.89 -9.20 -2.49
CA VAL A 65 7.44 -9.85 -1.31
C VAL A 65 6.29 -10.30 -0.42
N PRO A 66 6.22 -11.57 -0.03
CA PRO A 66 5.17 -12.04 0.88
C PRO A 66 5.30 -11.38 2.26
N SER A 67 4.17 -10.99 2.85
CA SER A 67 4.14 -10.37 4.18
C SER A 67 4.44 -11.35 5.33
N SER A 68 4.26 -12.66 5.09
CA SER A 68 4.49 -13.70 6.09
C SER A 68 5.49 -14.72 5.58
N THR A 69 6.40 -15.13 6.47
CA THR A 69 7.33 -16.25 6.26
C THR A 69 6.81 -17.57 6.87
N ASN A 70 5.63 -17.55 7.48
CA ASN A 70 5.01 -18.73 8.05
C ASN A 70 4.52 -19.66 6.93
N THR A 71 5.09 -20.85 6.86
CA THR A 71 4.76 -21.85 5.84
C THR A 71 3.37 -22.48 6.00
N ALA A 72 2.73 -22.30 7.17
CA ALA A 72 1.37 -22.77 7.42
C ALA A 72 0.29 -21.81 6.90
N GLU A 73 0.67 -20.57 6.54
CA GLU A 73 -0.24 -19.55 6.04
C GLU A 73 -0.12 -19.39 4.52
N ALA A 74 -1.20 -18.94 3.88
CA ALA A 74 -1.16 -18.49 2.50
C ALA A 74 -0.51 -17.08 2.48
N ALA A 75 0.65 -16.97 1.83
CA ALA A 75 1.35 -15.69 1.70
C ALA A 75 0.80 -14.91 0.49
N ASP A 76 -0.48 -14.54 0.55
CA ASP A 76 -1.24 -13.88 -0.51
C ASP A 76 -1.39 -12.36 -0.32
N ILE A 77 -0.77 -11.82 0.73
CA ILE A 77 -0.69 -10.38 1.00
C ILE A 77 0.74 -9.92 0.79
N SER A 78 0.92 -8.83 0.03
CA SER A 78 2.24 -8.26 -0.20
C SER A 78 2.80 -7.57 1.05
N LEU A 79 4.11 -7.57 1.18
CA LEU A 79 4.78 -6.85 2.26
C LEU A 79 4.52 -5.34 2.16
N TYR A 80 4.41 -4.80 0.94
CA TYR A 80 4.05 -3.40 0.71
C TYR A 80 2.67 -3.06 1.30
N ASP A 81 1.63 -3.83 0.94
CA ASP A 81 0.27 -3.57 1.43
C ASP A 81 0.19 -3.74 2.95
N HIS A 82 0.83 -4.77 3.49
CA HIS A 82 0.88 -4.99 4.92
C HIS A 82 1.54 -3.82 5.66
N GLN A 83 2.69 -3.32 5.19
CA GLN A 83 3.40 -2.20 5.80
C GLN A 83 2.60 -0.89 5.67
N LYS A 84 2.00 -0.62 4.50
CA LYS A 84 1.17 0.55 4.26
C LYS A 84 -0.02 0.62 5.22
N LEU A 85 -0.76 -0.47 5.36
CA LEU A 85 -1.89 -0.56 6.29
C LEU A 85 -1.45 -0.47 7.74
N THR A 86 -0.34 -1.12 8.11
CA THR A 86 0.23 -1.03 9.46
C THR A 86 0.59 0.40 9.82
N ALA A 87 1.22 1.13 8.90
CA ALA A 87 1.55 2.54 9.09
C ALA A 87 0.29 3.41 9.26
N ALA A 88 -0.73 3.20 8.43
CA ALA A 88 -2.00 3.92 8.53
C ALA A 88 -2.68 3.70 9.89
N PHE A 89 -2.76 2.46 10.35
CA PHE A 89 -3.32 2.16 11.68
C PHE A 89 -2.46 2.74 12.82
N ALA A 90 -1.13 2.73 12.69
CA ALA A 90 -0.25 3.32 13.69
C ALA A 90 -0.47 4.84 13.82
N VAL A 91 -0.67 5.54 12.71
CA VAL A 91 -0.99 6.98 12.71
C VAL A 91 -2.35 7.24 13.40
N CYS A 92 -3.39 6.45 13.06
CA CYS A 92 -4.69 6.58 13.72
C CYS A 92 -4.59 6.35 15.23
N LEU A 93 -3.88 5.32 15.67
CA LEU A 93 -3.66 5.03 17.09
C LEU A 93 -2.86 6.15 17.78
N TRP A 94 -1.86 6.71 17.11
CA TRP A 94 -1.09 7.82 17.64
C TRP A 94 -1.98 9.04 17.90
N HIS A 95 -2.87 9.41 16.98
CA HIS A 95 -3.85 10.49 17.18
C HIS A 95 -4.77 10.22 18.37
N VAL A 96 -5.32 8.99 18.48
CA VAL A 96 -6.15 8.60 19.64
C VAL A 96 -5.38 8.74 20.96
N PHE A 97 -4.11 8.38 20.98
CA PHE A 97 -3.28 8.52 22.17
C PHE A 97 -3.04 9.99 22.52
N GLN A 98 -2.79 10.85 21.52
CA GLN A 98 -2.65 12.29 21.74
C GLN A 98 -3.92 12.91 22.30
N GLU A 99 -5.07 12.65 21.69
CA GLU A 99 -6.37 13.16 22.13
C GLU A 99 -6.73 12.75 23.56
N ARG A 100 -6.35 11.53 23.96
CA ARG A 100 -6.62 10.99 25.31
C ARG A 100 -5.51 11.29 26.32
N GLY A 101 -4.48 12.03 25.96
CA GLY A 101 -3.34 12.34 26.82
C GLY A 101 -2.56 11.09 27.27
N ILE A 102 -2.54 10.03 26.45
CA ILE A 102 -1.86 8.78 26.79
C ILE A 102 -0.39 8.89 26.38
N THR A 103 0.50 8.89 27.36
CA THR A 103 1.97 8.93 27.16
C THR A 103 2.63 7.56 27.35
N ASN A 104 2.03 6.68 28.15
CA ASN A 104 2.55 5.35 28.39
C ASN A 104 2.00 4.33 27.36
N TYR A 105 2.45 4.44 26.11
CA TYR A 105 2.04 3.56 25.00
C TYR A 105 2.30 2.08 25.27
N LYS A 106 3.40 1.75 25.96
CA LYS A 106 3.77 0.36 26.27
C LYS A 106 2.69 -0.36 27.09
N SER A 107 2.06 0.33 28.03
CA SER A 107 0.98 -0.22 28.85
C SER A 107 -0.25 -0.60 28.01
N TYR A 108 -0.55 0.17 26.96
CA TYR A 108 -1.68 -0.06 26.07
C TYR A 108 -1.36 -1.06 24.97
N CYS A 109 -0.16 -1.05 24.42
CA CYS A 109 0.21 -1.95 23.31
C CYS A 109 0.54 -3.37 23.80
N TYR A 110 1.24 -3.48 24.92
CA TYR A 110 1.78 -4.76 25.41
C TYR A 110 1.40 -5.10 26.85
N GLY A 111 0.73 -4.21 27.55
CA GLY A 111 0.45 -4.32 28.98
C GLY A 111 -1.00 -4.64 29.31
N LYS A 112 -1.34 -4.46 30.59
CA LYS A 112 -2.66 -4.76 31.12
C LYS A 112 -3.82 -3.99 30.45
N LYS A 113 -3.54 -2.84 29.82
CA LYS A 113 -4.54 -1.99 29.14
C LYS A 113 -4.76 -2.36 27.66
N GLN A 114 -4.11 -3.39 27.14
CA GLN A 114 -4.25 -3.84 25.74
C GLN A 114 -5.70 -4.18 25.39
N LYS A 115 -6.42 -4.83 26.28
CA LYS A 115 -7.83 -5.19 26.08
C LYS A 115 -8.70 -3.93 25.87
N THR A 116 -8.46 -2.87 26.64
CA THR A 116 -9.18 -1.60 26.52
C THR A 116 -8.95 -0.94 25.16
N LEU A 117 -7.73 -1.00 24.64
CA LEU A 117 -7.40 -0.47 23.32
C LEU A 117 -8.13 -1.24 22.20
N ARG A 118 -8.15 -2.57 22.30
CA ARG A 118 -8.77 -3.44 21.28
C ARG A 118 -10.29 -3.30 21.20
N THR A 119 -10.95 -2.86 22.26
CA THR A 119 -12.41 -2.68 22.32
C THR A 119 -12.85 -1.24 22.10
N ALA A 120 -11.91 -0.28 22.09
CA ALA A 120 -12.22 1.12 21.86
C ALA A 120 -12.15 1.46 20.37
N PRO A 121 -13.08 2.31 19.87
CA PRO A 121 -12.97 2.86 18.53
C PRO A 121 -11.65 3.63 18.38
N ALA A 122 -10.78 3.22 17.48
CA ALA A 122 -9.46 3.81 17.29
C ALA A 122 -9.27 4.38 15.88
N TYR A 123 -10.10 3.96 14.94
CA TYR A 123 -10.07 4.45 13.55
C TYR A 123 -11.45 4.32 12.92
N ARG A 124 -11.66 5.06 11.84
CA ARG A 124 -12.83 4.96 10.98
C ARG A 124 -12.34 4.61 9.58
N LEU A 125 -12.93 3.58 8.98
CA LEU A 125 -12.73 3.25 7.58
C LEU A 125 -13.85 3.94 6.78
N ALA A 126 -13.47 4.81 5.86
CA ALA A 126 -14.38 5.40 4.88
C ALA A 126 -14.07 4.80 3.50
N SER A 127 -15.11 4.48 2.75
CA SER A 127 -14.99 4.07 1.36
C SER A 127 -16.01 4.81 0.52
N GLY A 128 -15.64 5.14 -0.71
CA GLY A 128 -16.51 5.82 -1.66
C GLY A 128 -16.32 5.24 -3.05
N ASP A 129 -17.36 5.36 -3.87
CA ASP A 129 -17.33 4.99 -5.27
C ASP A 129 -17.99 6.10 -6.09
N ILE A 130 -17.53 6.30 -7.32
CA ILE A 130 -18.12 7.25 -8.27
C ILE A 130 -19.01 6.48 -9.23
N SER A 131 -20.32 6.74 -9.16
CA SER A 131 -21.27 6.19 -10.12
C SER A 131 -21.27 6.97 -11.45
N GLY A 132 -21.64 6.29 -12.53
CA GLY A 132 -21.78 6.93 -13.84
C GLY A 132 -20.48 7.18 -14.62
N ILE A 133 -19.35 6.63 -14.16
CA ILE A 133 -18.04 6.75 -14.82
C ILE A 133 -18.11 6.36 -16.31
N GLN A 134 -18.72 5.23 -16.62
CA GLN A 134 -18.83 4.76 -18.01
C GLN A 134 -19.58 5.76 -18.88
N LYS A 135 -20.71 6.28 -18.42
CA LYS A 135 -21.48 7.30 -19.15
C LYS A 135 -20.65 8.56 -19.34
N PHE A 136 -19.93 9.02 -18.33
CA PHE A 136 -19.05 10.17 -18.42
C PHE A 136 -17.91 9.96 -19.42
N ILE A 137 -17.24 8.80 -19.37
CA ILE A 137 -16.09 8.49 -20.24
C ILE A 137 -16.53 8.28 -21.68
N TYR A 138 -17.63 7.55 -21.95
CA TYR A 138 -18.03 7.14 -23.29
C TYR A 138 -19.01 8.09 -23.99
N THR A 139 -19.51 9.15 -23.35
CA THR A 139 -20.28 10.19 -24.01
C THR A 139 -19.34 11.11 -24.79
N ILE A 140 -18.77 10.62 -25.91
CA ILE A 140 -17.78 11.35 -26.68
C ILE A 140 -18.21 11.42 -28.16
N PRO A 141 -18.20 12.61 -28.79
CA PRO A 141 -18.37 12.71 -30.23
C PRO A 141 -17.18 12.08 -30.95
N SER A 142 -17.44 11.45 -32.11
CA SER A 142 -16.46 10.66 -32.86
C SER A 142 -15.17 11.39 -33.25
N LYS A 143 -15.21 12.72 -33.37
CA LYS A 143 -14.06 13.55 -33.73
C LYS A 143 -13.26 13.91 -32.47
N GLY A 144 -12.01 13.42 -32.34
CA GLY A 144 -11.15 13.66 -31.19
C GLY A 144 -11.37 12.72 -30.00
N ALA A 145 -12.07 11.62 -30.22
CA ALA A 145 -12.45 10.64 -29.20
C ALA A 145 -11.30 10.20 -28.27
N LEU A 146 -10.13 9.88 -28.82
CA LEU A 146 -8.99 9.38 -28.05
C LEU A 146 -8.44 10.42 -27.06
N LYS A 147 -8.32 11.69 -27.49
CA LYS A 147 -7.85 12.77 -26.61
C LYS A 147 -8.87 13.06 -25.50
N SER A 148 -10.15 13.08 -25.85
CA SER A 148 -11.23 13.29 -24.90
C SER A 148 -11.33 12.16 -23.88
N LEU A 149 -11.17 10.91 -24.32
CA LEU A 149 -11.16 9.73 -23.45
C LEU A 149 -10.03 9.81 -22.40
N ARG A 150 -8.81 10.05 -22.86
CA ARG A 150 -7.64 10.21 -21.98
C ARG A 150 -7.79 11.36 -21.00
N GLY A 151 -8.28 12.51 -21.47
CA GLY A 151 -8.50 13.66 -20.62
C GLY A 151 -9.56 13.44 -19.55
N ARG A 152 -10.64 12.69 -19.88
CA ARG A 152 -11.68 12.37 -18.89
C ARG A 152 -11.22 11.31 -17.88
N SER A 153 -10.44 10.32 -18.30
CA SER A 153 -9.84 9.37 -17.38
C SER A 153 -8.89 10.07 -16.40
N LEU A 154 -7.98 10.89 -16.92
CA LEU A 154 -7.06 11.67 -16.08
C LEU A 154 -7.81 12.61 -15.12
N TYR A 155 -8.89 13.25 -15.59
CA TYR A 155 -9.71 14.09 -14.72
C TYR A 155 -10.33 13.32 -13.56
N LEU A 156 -10.82 12.10 -13.79
CA LEU A 156 -11.37 11.24 -12.73
C LEU A 156 -10.30 10.81 -11.74
N ASP A 157 -9.10 10.48 -12.22
CA ASP A 157 -7.98 10.10 -11.35
C ASP A 157 -7.61 11.27 -10.42
N ILE A 158 -7.42 12.48 -10.98
CA ILE A 158 -7.11 13.69 -10.20
C ILE A 158 -8.26 14.04 -9.23
N LEU A 159 -9.51 13.89 -9.66
CA LEU A 159 -10.68 14.16 -8.82
C LEU A 159 -10.73 13.20 -7.63
N LEU A 160 -10.46 11.91 -7.85
CA LEU A 160 -10.43 10.92 -6.78
C LEU A 160 -9.31 11.18 -5.77
N GLU A 161 -8.11 11.50 -6.25
CA GLU A 161 -7.00 11.90 -5.38
C GLU A 161 -7.36 13.12 -4.54
N HIS A 162 -7.93 14.16 -5.17
CA HIS A 162 -8.33 15.37 -4.45
C HIS A 162 -9.42 15.13 -3.40
N ILE A 163 -10.41 14.28 -3.69
CA ILE A 163 -11.44 13.90 -2.72
C ILE A 163 -10.83 13.18 -1.52
N VAL A 164 -9.85 12.31 -1.75
CA VAL A 164 -9.18 11.58 -0.66
C VAL A 164 -8.33 12.52 0.20
N ASP A 165 -7.71 13.53 -0.40
CA ASP A 165 -6.87 14.50 0.32
C ASP A 165 -7.69 15.50 1.18
N GLU A 166 -8.99 15.69 0.85
CA GLU A 166 -9.89 16.60 1.57
C GLU A 166 -10.68 15.94 2.71
N ILE A 167 -10.64 14.60 2.84
CA ILE A 167 -11.34 13.83 3.89
C ILE A 167 -10.43 13.59 5.09
#